data_431950ec06e5ebc239bc5bcf311b2038
#
_entry.id   431950ec06e5ebc239bc5bcf311b2038
#
_cell.length_a   1.000
_cell.length_b   1.000
_cell.length_c   1.000
_cell.angle_alpha   90.00
_cell.angle_beta   90.00
_cell.angle_gamma   90.00
#
_symmetry.space_group_name_H-M   'P 1'
#
loop_
_entity.id
_entity.type
_entity.pdbx_description
1 polymer ?
#
loop_
_entity_poly.entity_id
_entity_poly.type
_entity_poly.pdbx_seq_one_letter_code
_entity_poly.pdbx_strand_id
1 'polypeptide(L)'
;MAQDLLTKTKILIITNHSYMLYQFRKELIQALMKEHAVVLSMPFVGHEEDFKAMGIKCIDTPIDRRGMNPKTDLKLLHTYKRLMKEELPDLVITYSIKPNIYAGLVCRSMGIPYCANVQGLGTAFQSKKIAMFVTMLYKMALKKARTVFFENETNAQEFINRNILKRDHITVLHGAGINLDTFSYIPYPSNDTFHFLYLGRIMKEKGIDELFSSIRRLKEDNESFILDLVGFFEDEYKDQVEELEKLGIVKFHGFQSDPRPFYSSCDAIVLPSYHEGMSNVLLEGASTGRPLITSHIPGCQEAVGDKVTGYLTEVKNSDDLYEKMKDMLHLNSSQREEMGKQGRSKMEREFDKKQVVRETIDALRL
;
A
#
# COMPACT_ATOMS: atom_id res chain seq x y z
N MET A 1 23.27 22.63 32.28
CA MET A 1 22.94 21.44 31.47
C MET A 1 22.06 20.47 32.26
N ALA A 2 20.90 20.91 32.71
CA ALA A 2 19.94 20.05 33.44
C ALA A 2 18.49 20.54 33.27
N GLN A 3 18.15 21.12 32.10
CA GLN A 3 16.83 21.75 31.89
C GLN A 3 16.07 21.27 30.64
N ASP A 4 16.57 20.24 29.91
CA ASP A 4 15.92 19.71 28.70
C ASP A 4 15.51 18.22 28.76
N LEU A 5 15.18 17.73 29.97
CA LEU A 5 14.44 16.48 30.10
C LEU A 5 12.92 16.76 30.17
N LEU A 6 12.39 17.51 29.23
CA LEU A 6 11.00 17.37 28.86
C LEU A 6 10.83 15.90 28.46
N THR A 7 10.08 15.15 29.25
CA THR A 7 9.89 13.71 29.08
C THR A 7 9.34 13.48 27.66
N LYS A 8 10.19 12.95 26.77
CA LYS A 8 9.78 12.64 25.41
C LYS A 8 8.55 11.74 25.45
N THR A 9 7.47 12.12 24.75
CA THR A 9 6.30 11.28 24.57
C THR A 9 6.71 9.91 24.03
N LYS A 10 6.29 8.83 24.69
CA LYS A 10 6.61 7.46 24.26
C LYS A 10 5.53 6.93 23.34
N ILE A 11 5.87 6.70 22.08
CA ILE A 11 4.98 6.22 21.02
C ILE A 11 5.25 4.74 20.77
N LEU A 12 4.22 3.90 20.93
CA LEU A 12 4.27 2.49 20.58
C LEU A 12 3.56 2.28 19.24
N ILE A 13 4.29 1.81 18.24
CA ILE A 13 3.74 1.48 16.92
C ILE A 13 3.56 -0.03 16.83
N ILE A 14 2.34 -0.49 16.51
CA ILE A 14 2.00 -1.91 16.39
C ILE A 14 1.55 -2.23 14.97
N THR A 15 2.21 -3.20 14.35
CA THR A 15 1.84 -3.69 13.01
C THR A 15 1.93 -5.22 12.94
N ASN A 16 1.39 -5.79 11.86
CA ASN A 16 1.49 -7.23 11.59
C ASN A 16 2.61 -7.59 10.59
N HIS A 17 3.51 -6.63 10.24
CA HIS A 17 4.53 -6.86 9.22
C HIS A 17 5.67 -5.82 9.28
N SER A 18 6.86 -6.22 9.72
CA SER A 18 8.02 -5.31 9.84
C SER A 18 8.49 -4.78 8.48
N TYR A 19 8.58 -5.64 7.46
CA TYR A 19 8.97 -5.26 6.10
C TYR A 19 8.09 -4.13 5.55
N MET A 20 6.76 -4.26 5.64
CA MET A 20 5.82 -3.24 5.15
C MET A 20 5.93 -1.93 5.94
N LEU A 21 6.19 -2.01 7.23
CA LEU A 21 6.40 -0.83 8.06
C LEU A 21 7.66 -0.06 7.62
N TYR A 22 8.76 -0.77 7.35
CA TYR A 22 10.00 -0.16 6.88
C TYR A 22 9.82 0.49 5.50
N GLN A 23 9.25 -0.24 4.55
CA GLN A 23 9.09 0.26 3.18
C GLN A 23 8.21 1.51 3.09
N PHE A 24 7.15 1.58 3.89
CA PHE A 24 6.14 2.62 3.68
C PHE A 24 6.03 3.65 4.81
N ARG A 25 6.61 3.40 5.99
CA ARG A 25 6.48 4.28 7.16
C ARG A 25 7.81 4.69 7.79
N LYS A 26 8.94 4.33 7.19
CA LYS A 26 10.27 4.67 7.70
C LYS A 26 10.43 6.18 7.94
N GLU A 27 10.04 7.00 6.98
CA GLU A 27 10.17 8.45 7.05
C GLU A 27 9.28 9.06 8.16
N LEU A 28 8.08 8.53 8.37
CA LEU A 28 7.23 8.92 9.50
C LEU A 28 7.88 8.54 10.83
N ILE A 29 8.41 7.32 10.95
CA ILE A 29 9.10 6.86 12.16
C ILE A 29 10.30 7.74 12.44
N GLN A 30 11.13 8.04 11.44
CA GLN A 30 12.30 8.92 11.57
C GLN A 30 11.89 10.35 11.99
N ALA A 31 10.78 10.86 11.47
CA ALA A 31 10.26 12.16 11.87
C ALA A 31 9.79 12.18 13.33
N LEU A 32 9.07 11.14 13.76
CA LEU A 32 8.63 11.00 15.15
C LEU A 32 9.81 10.88 16.13
N MET A 33 10.87 10.17 15.75
CA MET A 33 12.07 9.99 16.60
C MET A 33 12.83 11.28 16.92
N LYS A 34 12.63 12.35 16.13
CA LYS A 34 13.30 13.64 16.41
C LYS A 34 12.89 14.21 17.77
N GLU A 35 11.61 14.05 18.13
CA GLU A 35 11.04 14.67 19.33
C GLU A 35 10.49 13.65 20.34
N HIS A 36 10.27 12.38 19.92
CA HIS A 36 9.60 11.37 20.71
C HIS A 36 10.46 10.10 20.85
N ALA A 37 10.14 9.27 21.84
CA ALA A 37 10.67 7.93 21.98
C ALA A 37 9.76 6.95 21.23
N VAL A 38 10.29 6.21 20.24
CA VAL A 38 9.52 5.27 19.44
C VAL A 38 9.88 3.83 19.79
N VAL A 39 8.87 2.98 20.00
CA VAL A 39 8.98 1.53 20.19
C VAL A 39 8.14 0.84 19.13
N LEU A 40 8.66 -0.22 18.52
CA LEU A 40 7.96 -1.00 17.51
C LEU A 40 7.60 -2.39 18.06
N SER A 41 6.36 -2.81 17.87
CA SER A 41 5.88 -4.17 18.17
C SER A 41 5.32 -4.79 16.89
N MET A 42 5.96 -5.85 16.40
CA MET A 42 5.68 -6.45 15.11
C MET A 42 6.27 -7.85 14.99
N PRO A 43 5.74 -8.73 14.13
CA PRO A 43 6.47 -9.93 13.71
C PRO A 43 7.76 -9.56 12.97
N PHE A 44 8.86 -10.24 13.26
CA PHE A 44 10.13 -10.04 12.57
C PHE A 44 10.13 -10.82 11.25
N VAL A 45 9.84 -10.11 10.15
CA VAL A 45 9.76 -10.65 8.79
C VAL A 45 10.59 -9.84 7.79
N GLY A 46 11.66 -9.23 8.27
CA GLY A 46 12.63 -8.40 7.54
C GLY A 46 12.67 -6.95 8.04
N HIS A 47 13.82 -6.32 7.87
CA HIS A 47 14.15 -4.95 8.28
C HIS A 47 14.10 -4.64 9.80
N GLU A 48 13.97 -5.64 10.67
CA GLU A 48 14.06 -5.43 12.12
C GLU A 48 15.44 -4.93 12.55
N GLU A 49 16.51 -5.40 11.92
CA GLU A 49 17.89 -4.95 12.20
C GLU A 49 18.11 -3.51 11.71
N ASP A 50 17.50 -3.12 10.60
CA ASP A 50 17.55 -1.73 10.13
C ASP A 50 16.91 -0.78 11.14
N PHE A 51 15.77 -1.15 11.73
CA PHE A 51 15.14 -0.37 12.79
C PHE A 51 15.97 -0.32 14.06
N LYS A 52 16.59 -1.44 14.46
CA LYS A 52 17.50 -1.49 15.60
C LYS A 52 18.75 -0.62 15.37
N ALA A 53 19.30 -0.62 14.15
CA ALA A 53 20.41 0.25 13.76
C ALA A 53 20.06 1.74 13.85
N MET A 54 18.78 2.11 13.71
CA MET A 54 18.29 3.48 13.97
C MET A 54 18.15 3.79 15.48
N GLY A 55 18.45 2.85 16.38
CA GLY A 55 18.29 3.00 17.82
C GLY A 55 16.84 2.76 18.33
N ILE A 56 16.00 2.11 17.53
CA ILE A 56 14.60 1.83 17.89
C ILE A 56 14.51 0.51 18.66
N LYS A 57 13.79 0.51 19.77
CA LYS A 57 13.44 -0.74 20.47
C LYS A 57 12.41 -1.50 19.64
N CYS A 58 12.77 -2.71 19.18
CA CYS A 58 11.88 -3.61 18.44
C CYS A 58 11.49 -4.80 19.34
N ILE A 59 10.20 -5.12 19.36
CA ILE A 59 9.63 -6.21 20.16
C ILE A 59 8.96 -7.18 19.18
N ASP A 60 9.46 -8.43 19.16
CA ASP A 60 8.83 -9.48 18.35
C ASP A 60 7.47 -9.85 18.93
N THR A 61 6.45 -9.69 18.10
CA THR A 61 5.06 -9.98 18.45
C THR A 61 4.43 -10.79 17.32
N PRO A 62 4.54 -12.13 17.38
CA PRO A 62 3.97 -13.00 16.36
C PRO A 62 2.45 -12.85 16.23
N ILE A 63 1.97 -12.69 15.00
CA ILE A 63 0.55 -12.51 14.66
C ILE A 63 0.17 -13.47 13.54
N ASP A 64 -0.87 -14.27 13.74
CA ASP A 64 -1.51 -14.99 12.64
C ASP A 64 -2.29 -14.00 11.78
N ARG A 65 -1.76 -13.67 10.60
CA ARG A 65 -2.27 -12.60 9.73
C ARG A 65 -3.63 -12.92 9.10
N ARG A 66 -3.90 -14.18 8.78
CA ARG A 66 -5.07 -14.59 7.98
C ARG A 66 -6.10 -15.39 8.78
N GLY A 67 -5.69 -16.05 9.85
CA GLY A 67 -6.56 -16.90 10.66
C GLY A 67 -7.59 -16.12 11.48
N MET A 68 -8.80 -16.66 11.59
CA MET A 68 -9.85 -16.18 12.51
C MET A 68 -10.07 -17.22 13.60
N ASN A 69 -9.07 -17.47 14.43
CA ASN A 69 -9.14 -18.43 15.52
C ASN A 69 -9.32 -17.71 16.85
N PRO A 70 -10.47 -17.86 17.54
CA PRO A 70 -10.75 -17.15 18.80
C PRO A 70 -9.69 -17.36 19.89
N LYS A 71 -9.05 -18.54 19.93
CA LYS A 71 -8.00 -18.85 20.93
C LYS A 71 -6.73 -18.02 20.66
N THR A 72 -6.30 -17.93 19.40
CA THR A 72 -5.12 -17.14 19.01
C THR A 72 -5.40 -15.64 19.17
N ASP A 73 -6.60 -15.20 18.87
CA ASP A 73 -7.02 -13.82 19.00
C ASP A 73 -7.13 -13.37 20.47
N LEU A 74 -7.62 -14.25 21.36
CA LEU A 74 -7.60 -14.01 22.81
C LEU A 74 -6.16 -13.96 23.36
N LYS A 75 -5.27 -14.83 22.88
CA LYS A 75 -3.84 -14.76 23.24
C LYS A 75 -3.22 -13.45 22.80
N LEU A 76 -3.57 -12.96 21.60
CA LEU A 76 -3.09 -11.67 21.09
C LEU A 76 -3.56 -10.50 21.95
N LEU A 77 -4.81 -10.49 22.41
CA LEU A 77 -5.33 -9.50 23.39
C LEU A 77 -4.49 -9.49 24.67
N HIS A 78 -4.18 -10.65 25.24
CA HIS A 78 -3.34 -10.76 26.44
C HIS A 78 -1.92 -10.27 26.18
N THR A 79 -1.35 -10.57 25.02
CA THR A 79 -0.02 -10.10 24.60
C THR A 79 -0.01 -8.58 24.54
N TYR A 80 -0.97 -7.94 23.87
CA TYR A 80 -1.04 -6.48 23.82
C TYR A 80 -1.29 -5.84 25.19
N LYS A 81 -2.12 -6.46 26.04
CA LYS A 81 -2.33 -5.97 27.41
C LYS A 81 -1.06 -5.99 28.25
N ARG A 82 -0.24 -7.06 28.13
CA ARG A 82 1.06 -7.16 28.76
C ARG A 82 2.03 -6.12 28.21
N LEU A 83 2.12 -6.00 26.87
CA LEU A 83 2.96 -5.02 26.19
C LEU A 83 2.67 -3.58 26.65
N MET A 84 1.39 -3.20 26.75
CA MET A 84 1.00 -1.85 27.23
C MET A 84 1.42 -1.62 28.69
N LYS A 85 1.37 -2.65 29.54
CA LYS A 85 1.81 -2.55 30.94
C LYS A 85 3.32 -2.47 31.09
N GLU A 86 4.07 -3.14 30.24
CA GLU A 86 5.54 -3.14 30.27
C GLU A 86 6.11 -1.89 29.65
N GLU A 87 5.53 -1.44 28.52
CA GLU A 87 6.07 -0.29 27.78
C GLU A 87 5.51 1.06 28.24
N LEU A 88 4.36 1.11 28.89
CA LEU A 88 3.70 2.33 29.37
C LEU A 88 3.69 3.46 28.31
N PRO A 89 3.12 3.23 27.10
CA PRO A 89 3.13 4.22 26.05
C PRO A 89 2.15 5.37 26.35
N ASP A 90 2.55 6.59 25.97
CA ASP A 90 1.66 7.78 26.02
C ASP A 90 0.72 7.81 24.81
N LEU A 91 1.13 7.22 23.68
CA LEU A 91 0.34 7.08 22.47
C LEU A 91 0.62 5.73 21.80
N VAL A 92 -0.43 5.09 21.30
CA VAL A 92 -0.32 3.87 20.47
C VAL A 92 -0.78 4.16 19.05
N ILE A 93 0.00 3.74 18.05
CA ILE A 93 -0.36 3.82 16.63
C ILE A 93 -0.44 2.39 16.09
N THR A 94 -1.56 2.04 15.48
CA THR A 94 -1.77 0.69 14.96
C THR A 94 -1.91 0.67 13.44
N TYR A 95 -1.38 -0.37 12.83
CA TYR A 95 -1.50 -0.66 11.39
C TYR A 95 -2.03 -2.09 11.20
N SER A 96 -2.89 -2.29 10.20
CA SER A 96 -3.52 -3.55 9.84
C SER A 96 -4.68 -3.97 10.74
N ILE A 97 -5.55 -4.86 10.22
CA ILE A 97 -6.85 -5.21 10.82
C ILE A 97 -6.73 -5.70 12.26
N LYS A 98 -5.89 -6.72 12.51
CA LYS A 98 -5.78 -7.32 13.86
C LYS A 98 -5.19 -6.36 14.90
N PRO A 99 -4.09 -5.64 14.64
CA PRO A 99 -3.63 -4.59 15.54
C PRO A 99 -4.67 -3.48 15.78
N ASN A 100 -5.33 -2.99 14.72
CA ASN A 100 -6.37 -1.97 14.84
C ASN A 100 -7.50 -2.40 15.79
N ILE A 101 -7.92 -3.67 15.68
CA ILE A 101 -9.00 -4.22 16.52
C ILE A 101 -8.48 -4.55 17.92
N TYR A 102 -7.51 -5.45 18.04
CA TYR A 102 -7.16 -6.02 19.35
C TYR A 102 -6.33 -5.07 20.21
N ALA A 103 -5.35 -4.35 19.64
CA ALA A 103 -4.65 -3.32 20.42
C ALA A 103 -5.58 -2.12 20.70
N GLY A 104 -6.46 -1.75 19.76
CA GLY A 104 -7.47 -0.71 20.00
C GLY A 104 -8.43 -1.03 21.15
N LEU A 105 -8.91 -2.29 21.27
CA LEU A 105 -9.71 -2.75 22.41
C LEU A 105 -8.93 -2.65 23.73
N VAL A 106 -7.66 -3.04 23.73
CA VAL A 106 -6.80 -2.94 24.91
C VAL A 106 -6.56 -1.48 25.30
N CYS A 107 -6.17 -0.62 24.36
CA CYS A 107 -5.97 0.81 24.62
C CYS A 107 -7.22 1.44 25.20
N ARG A 108 -8.39 1.19 24.59
CA ARG A 108 -9.67 1.66 25.09
C ARG A 108 -9.96 1.20 26.52
N SER A 109 -9.66 -0.07 26.85
CA SER A 109 -9.91 -0.62 28.19
C SER A 109 -8.97 -0.08 29.26
N MET A 110 -7.76 0.28 28.86
CA MET A 110 -6.73 0.83 29.75
C MET A 110 -6.69 2.38 29.79
N GLY A 111 -7.51 3.05 28.96
CA GLY A 111 -7.52 4.52 28.87
C GLY A 111 -6.29 5.12 28.18
N ILE A 112 -5.54 4.32 27.40
CA ILE A 112 -4.35 4.76 26.67
C ILE A 112 -4.80 5.46 25.37
N PRO A 113 -4.30 6.67 25.05
CA PRO A 113 -4.54 7.32 23.77
C PRO A 113 -4.04 6.47 22.60
N TYR A 114 -4.82 6.40 21.52
CA TYR A 114 -4.40 5.61 20.35
C TYR A 114 -5.00 6.16 19.06
N CYS A 115 -4.28 5.88 17.96
CA CYS A 115 -4.70 6.13 16.60
C CYS A 115 -4.60 4.83 15.79
N ALA A 116 -5.49 4.64 14.81
CA ALA A 116 -5.49 3.46 13.97
C ALA A 116 -5.32 3.84 12.49
N ASN A 117 -4.63 3.00 11.72
CA ASN A 117 -4.45 3.19 10.28
C ASN A 117 -5.15 2.06 9.52
N VAL A 118 -6.18 2.41 8.76
CA VAL A 118 -6.93 1.50 7.89
C VAL A 118 -6.39 1.64 6.47
N GLN A 119 -5.41 0.81 6.13
CA GLN A 119 -4.72 0.84 4.83
C GLN A 119 -5.59 0.27 3.69
N GLY A 120 -6.62 -0.49 4.03
CA GLY A 120 -7.56 -1.08 3.08
C GLY A 120 -8.58 -1.94 3.82
N LEU A 121 -9.69 -2.25 3.17
CA LEU A 121 -10.75 -3.06 3.80
C LEU A 121 -10.39 -4.55 3.86
N GLY A 122 -9.48 -4.99 2.98
CA GLY A 122 -9.04 -6.39 2.89
C GLY A 122 -10.18 -7.35 2.50
N THR A 123 -9.84 -8.63 2.45
CA THR A 123 -10.79 -9.71 2.10
C THR A 123 -11.91 -9.90 3.14
N ALA A 124 -11.72 -9.39 4.35
CA ALA A 124 -12.71 -9.50 5.43
C ALA A 124 -14.06 -8.85 5.09
N PHE A 125 -14.08 -7.86 4.20
CA PHE A 125 -15.30 -7.18 3.78
C PHE A 125 -15.97 -7.79 2.53
N GLN A 126 -15.36 -8.79 1.90
CA GLN A 126 -15.92 -9.49 0.72
C GLN A 126 -17.05 -10.47 1.09
N SER A 127 -17.01 -11.07 2.28
CA SER A 127 -18.05 -11.98 2.78
C SER A 127 -18.99 -11.24 3.72
N LYS A 128 -20.30 -11.22 3.41
CA LYS A 128 -21.34 -10.52 4.22
C LYS A 128 -21.30 -10.87 5.71
N LYS A 129 -21.12 -12.16 6.06
CA LYS A 129 -21.09 -12.62 7.46
C LYS A 129 -19.83 -12.16 8.18
N ILE A 130 -18.67 -12.27 7.52
CA ILE A 130 -17.37 -11.85 8.08
C ILE A 130 -17.36 -10.33 8.20
N ALA A 131 -17.83 -9.60 7.18
CA ALA A 131 -17.92 -8.15 7.19
C ALA A 131 -18.77 -7.61 8.35
N MET A 132 -19.90 -8.25 8.66
CA MET A 132 -20.74 -7.86 9.80
C MET A 132 -20.01 -8.05 11.14
N PHE A 133 -19.33 -9.16 11.32
CA PHE A 133 -18.54 -9.43 12.52
C PHE A 133 -17.36 -8.46 12.69
N VAL A 134 -16.58 -8.26 11.62
CA VAL A 134 -15.46 -7.31 11.61
C VAL A 134 -15.94 -5.87 11.84
N THR A 135 -17.09 -5.48 11.25
CA THR A 135 -17.73 -4.19 11.49
C THR A 135 -18.03 -3.98 12.99
N MET A 136 -18.59 -5.00 13.66
CA MET A 136 -18.86 -4.93 15.09
C MET A 136 -17.58 -4.76 15.91
N LEU A 137 -16.53 -5.52 15.57
CA LEU A 137 -15.24 -5.41 16.25
C LEU A 137 -14.61 -4.03 16.07
N TYR A 138 -14.64 -3.48 14.85
CA TYR A 138 -14.16 -2.11 14.59
C TYR A 138 -14.96 -1.06 15.35
N LYS A 139 -16.28 -1.15 15.40
CA LYS A 139 -17.12 -0.25 16.22
C LYS A 139 -16.70 -0.24 17.68
N MET A 140 -16.39 -1.41 18.21
CA MET A 140 -15.94 -1.55 19.59
C MET A 140 -14.51 -1.00 19.78
N ALA A 141 -13.61 -1.36 18.89
CA ALA A 141 -12.20 -1.04 18.98
C ALA A 141 -11.92 0.45 18.76
N LEU A 142 -12.58 1.09 17.78
CA LEU A 142 -12.28 2.46 17.36
C LEU A 142 -13.11 3.55 18.10
N LYS A 143 -14.03 3.15 18.97
CA LYS A 143 -14.95 4.10 19.67
C LYS A 143 -14.27 5.25 20.41
N LYS A 144 -13.04 5.04 20.90
CA LYS A 144 -12.24 6.04 21.62
C LYS A 144 -10.91 6.32 20.94
N ALA A 145 -10.75 5.97 19.67
CA ALA A 145 -9.58 6.34 18.91
C ALA A 145 -9.52 7.88 18.77
N ARG A 146 -8.33 8.46 18.95
CA ARG A 146 -8.11 9.90 18.80
C ARG A 146 -8.38 10.35 17.37
N THR A 147 -7.86 9.60 16.40
CA THR A 147 -8.17 9.68 14.98
C THR A 147 -7.98 8.32 14.32
N VAL A 148 -8.66 8.09 13.20
CA VAL A 148 -8.48 6.92 12.35
C VAL A 148 -8.09 7.39 10.96
N PHE A 149 -6.91 6.97 10.53
CA PHE A 149 -6.35 7.30 9.23
C PHE A 149 -6.84 6.31 8.16
N PHE A 150 -7.17 6.85 7.00
CA PHE A 150 -7.50 6.08 5.79
C PHE A 150 -6.59 6.52 4.65
N GLU A 151 -6.31 5.62 3.72
CA GLU A 151 -5.46 5.89 2.56
C GLU A 151 -6.24 6.41 1.34
N ASN A 152 -7.57 6.38 1.39
CA ASN A 152 -8.46 6.95 0.39
C ASN A 152 -9.84 7.27 0.98
N GLU A 153 -10.58 8.16 0.32
CA GLU A 153 -11.88 8.64 0.76
C GLU A 153 -12.97 7.55 0.71
N THR A 154 -12.90 6.65 -0.27
CA THR A 154 -13.90 5.58 -0.43
C THR A 154 -13.90 4.62 0.76
N ASN A 155 -12.72 4.22 1.25
CA ASN A 155 -12.62 3.36 2.43
C ASN A 155 -13.08 4.09 3.70
N ALA A 156 -12.84 5.39 3.81
CA ALA A 156 -13.35 6.22 4.91
C ALA A 156 -14.88 6.29 4.87
N GLN A 157 -15.46 6.52 3.68
CA GLN A 157 -16.91 6.58 3.50
C GLN A 157 -17.60 5.24 3.80
N GLU A 158 -16.97 4.10 3.51
CA GLU A 158 -17.49 2.79 3.86
C GLU A 158 -17.60 2.60 5.39
N PHE A 159 -16.64 3.12 6.16
CA PHE A 159 -16.72 3.10 7.62
C PHE A 159 -17.82 4.02 8.16
N ILE A 160 -18.07 5.16 7.52
CA ILE A 160 -19.18 6.05 7.85
C ILE A 160 -20.53 5.36 7.54
N ASN A 161 -20.69 4.80 6.33
CA ASN A 161 -21.89 4.12 5.88
C ASN A 161 -22.27 2.92 6.77
N ARG A 162 -21.27 2.21 7.30
CA ARG A 162 -21.48 1.12 8.29
C ARG A 162 -21.67 1.62 9.70
N ASN A 163 -21.70 2.92 9.93
CA ASN A 163 -21.77 3.54 11.25
C ASN A 163 -20.66 3.04 12.20
N ILE A 164 -19.45 2.79 11.67
CA ILE A 164 -18.27 2.45 12.51
C ILE A 164 -17.71 3.71 13.14
N LEU A 165 -17.55 4.76 12.34
CA LEU A 165 -16.99 6.06 12.72
C LEU A 165 -17.87 7.21 12.23
N LYS A 166 -17.71 8.37 12.87
CA LYS A 166 -18.18 9.66 12.37
C LYS A 166 -17.04 10.39 11.65
N ARG A 167 -17.36 11.31 10.76
CA ARG A 167 -16.39 12.05 9.94
C ARG A 167 -15.34 12.82 10.77
N ASP A 168 -15.72 13.35 11.91
CA ASP A 168 -14.85 14.11 12.82
C ASP A 168 -13.73 13.27 13.48
N HIS A 169 -13.84 11.94 13.42
CA HIS A 169 -12.81 11.00 13.88
C HIS A 169 -11.92 10.46 12.76
N ILE A 170 -12.09 10.93 11.53
CA ILE A 170 -11.42 10.40 10.34
C ILE A 170 -10.43 11.43 9.78
N THR A 171 -9.24 10.97 9.47
CA THR A 171 -8.26 11.69 8.65
C THR A 171 -7.98 10.85 7.41
N VAL A 172 -8.21 11.40 6.23
CA VAL A 172 -7.85 10.74 4.97
C VAL A 172 -6.51 11.28 4.52
N LEU A 173 -5.59 10.37 4.25
CA LEU A 173 -4.25 10.66 3.73
C LEU A 173 -4.15 10.16 2.29
N HIS A 174 -3.20 10.70 1.54
CA HIS A 174 -2.87 10.20 0.21
C HIS A 174 -1.93 8.98 0.31
N GLY A 175 -2.47 7.85 0.80
CA GLY A 175 -1.70 6.63 1.07
C GLY A 175 -0.59 6.83 2.10
N ALA A 176 0.54 6.18 1.83
CA ALA A 176 1.78 6.41 2.58
C ALA A 176 2.60 7.59 2.03
N GLY A 177 2.17 8.17 0.92
CA GLY A 177 2.96 9.08 0.12
C GLY A 177 4.11 8.39 -0.60
N ILE A 178 4.71 9.07 -1.58
CA ILE A 178 5.87 8.57 -2.32
C ILE A 178 7.11 9.41 -2.03
N ASN A 179 8.25 8.76 -1.82
CA ASN A 179 9.52 9.45 -1.66
C ASN A 179 10.03 9.88 -3.05
N LEU A 180 9.85 11.16 -3.36
CA LEU A 180 10.16 11.76 -4.65
C LEU A 180 11.66 11.82 -4.96
N ASP A 181 12.52 11.72 -3.93
CA ASP A 181 13.96 11.69 -4.09
C ASP A 181 14.43 10.26 -4.44
N THR A 182 13.82 9.23 -3.82
CA THR A 182 14.09 7.82 -4.11
C THR A 182 13.53 7.40 -5.47
N PHE A 183 12.30 7.83 -5.79
CA PHE A 183 11.63 7.62 -7.08
C PHE A 183 11.61 8.93 -7.85
N SER A 184 12.82 9.43 -8.19
CA SER A 184 12.98 10.66 -8.97
C SER A 184 12.51 10.45 -10.41
N TYR A 185 12.16 11.56 -11.07
CA TYR A 185 11.85 11.54 -12.50
C TYR A 185 13.01 10.96 -13.32
N ILE A 186 12.70 10.04 -14.21
CA ILE A 186 13.64 9.40 -15.13
C ILE A 186 13.16 9.72 -16.56
N PRO A 187 14.05 10.22 -17.46
CA PRO A 187 13.67 10.44 -18.85
C PRO A 187 12.96 9.24 -19.47
N TYR A 188 12.03 9.53 -20.38
CA TYR A 188 11.27 8.45 -21.03
C TYR A 188 12.23 7.58 -21.87
N PRO A 189 12.12 6.24 -21.84
CA PRO A 189 13.06 5.36 -22.53
C PRO A 189 12.91 5.46 -24.05
N SER A 190 13.98 5.13 -24.75
CA SER A 190 13.98 4.97 -26.21
C SER A 190 14.16 3.47 -26.53
N ASN A 191 13.06 2.74 -26.46
CA ASN A 191 13.05 1.30 -26.74
C ASN A 191 12.63 1.01 -28.17
N ASP A 192 13.27 0.01 -28.83
CA ASP A 192 12.85 -0.48 -30.14
C ASP A 192 11.56 -1.32 -30.05
N THR A 193 11.35 -1.98 -28.92
CA THR A 193 10.15 -2.75 -28.61
C THR A 193 9.47 -2.14 -27.37
N PHE A 194 8.15 -2.04 -27.38
CA PHE A 194 7.39 -1.49 -26.27
C PHE A 194 7.42 -2.42 -25.05
N HIS A 195 7.74 -1.88 -23.87
CA HIS A 195 7.79 -2.63 -22.62
C HIS A 195 6.66 -2.21 -21.68
N PHE A 196 5.69 -3.11 -21.47
CA PHE A 196 4.79 -3.03 -20.36
C PHE A 196 5.47 -3.58 -19.10
N LEU A 197 5.27 -2.96 -17.94
CA LEU A 197 5.71 -3.47 -16.65
C LEU A 197 4.51 -3.84 -15.79
N TYR A 198 4.48 -5.08 -15.34
CA TYR A 198 3.68 -5.48 -14.19
C TYR A 198 4.60 -5.74 -13.00
N LEU A 199 4.29 -5.14 -11.86
CA LEU A 199 5.03 -5.35 -10.62
C LEU A 199 4.07 -5.66 -9.48
N GLY A 200 4.21 -6.85 -8.86
CA GLY A 200 3.36 -7.26 -7.77
C GLY A 200 3.28 -8.77 -7.58
N ARG A 201 2.47 -9.19 -6.64
CA ARG A 201 2.17 -10.62 -6.44
C ARG A 201 1.39 -11.15 -7.64
N ILE A 202 1.80 -12.30 -8.15
CA ILE A 202 1.12 -12.95 -9.27
C ILE A 202 -0.01 -13.79 -8.68
N MET A 203 -1.21 -13.20 -8.69
CA MET A 203 -2.43 -13.76 -8.10
C MET A 203 -3.68 -13.17 -8.75
N LYS A 204 -4.78 -13.89 -8.64
CA LYS A 204 -6.05 -13.53 -9.27
C LYS A 204 -6.56 -12.14 -8.92
N GLU A 205 -6.50 -11.75 -7.64
CA GLU A 205 -6.97 -10.44 -7.18
C GLU A 205 -6.13 -9.26 -7.70
N LYS A 206 -5.00 -9.54 -8.33
CA LYS A 206 -4.18 -8.56 -9.04
C LYS A 206 -4.52 -8.45 -10.54
N GLY A 207 -5.57 -9.15 -10.99
CA GLY A 207 -6.05 -9.09 -12.37
C GLY A 207 -5.15 -9.79 -13.38
N ILE A 208 -4.43 -10.84 -12.94
CA ILE A 208 -3.52 -11.60 -13.80
C ILE A 208 -4.28 -12.31 -14.93
N ASP A 209 -5.50 -12.80 -14.66
CA ASP A 209 -6.34 -13.44 -15.70
C ASP A 209 -6.63 -12.45 -16.84
N GLU A 210 -7.02 -11.23 -16.50
CA GLU A 210 -7.32 -10.18 -17.48
C GLU A 210 -6.08 -9.72 -18.22
N LEU A 211 -4.96 -9.56 -17.51
CA LEU A 211 -3.68 -9.17 -18.09
C LEU A 211 -3.20 -10.20 -19.11
N PHE A 212 -3.21 -11.49 -18.76
CA PHE A 212 -2.78 -12.56 -19.66
C PHE A 212 -3.73 -12.72 -20.85
N SER A 213 -5.03 -12.56 -20.66
CA SER A 213 -5.99 -12.53 -21.76
C SER A 213 -5.70 -11.37 -22.72
N SER A 214 -5.46 -10.17 -22.20
CA SER A 214 -5.22 -8.96 -23.00
C SER A 214 -3.92 -9.09 -23.83
N ILE A 215 -2.81 -9.58 -23.24
CA ILE A 215 -1.54 -9.72 -23.99
C ILE A 215 -1.59 -10.82 -25.05
N ARG A 216 -2.38 -11.89 -24.85
CA ARG A 216 -2.60 -12.90 -25.91
C ARG A 216 -3.30 -12.27 -27.11
N ARG A 217 -4.33 -11.45 -26.88
CA ARG A 217 -5.04 -10.74 -27.96
C ARG A 217 -4.13 -9.74 -28.68
N LEU A 218 -3.32 -8.96 -27.95
CA LEU A 218 -2.33 -8.06 -28.57
C LEU A 218 -1.35 -8.85 -29.47
N LYS A 219 -0.96 -10.05 -29.06
CA LYS A 219 -0.11 -10.93 -29.88
C LYS A 219 -0.84 -11.43 -31.13
N GLU A 220 -2.11 -11.80 -31.02
CA GLU A 220 -2.96 -12.20 -32.14
C GLU A 220 -3.12 -11.07 -33.16
N ASP A 221 -3.19 -9.81 -32.69
CA ASP A 221 -3.21 -8.60 -33.53
C ASP A 221 -1.83 -8.26 -34.12
N ASN A 222 -0.79 -9.05 -33.86
CA ASN A 222 0.59 -8.85 -34.29
C ASN A 222 1.23 -7.55 -33.73
N GLU A 223 0.79 -7.07 -32.56
CA GLU A 223 1.44 -5.94 -31.88
C GLU A 223 2.83 -6.34 -31.36
N SER A 224 3.76 -5.37 -31.37
CA SER A 224 5.15 -5.58 -30.93
C SER A 224 5.32 -5.03 -29.51
N PHE A 225 5.42 -5.92 -28.54
CA PHE A 225 5.60 -5.56 -27.13
C PHE A 225 6.23 -6.71 -26.34
N ILE A 226 6.69 -6.41 -25.12
CA ILE A 226 7.06 -7.36 -24.07
C ILE A 226 6.36 -6.93 -22.79
N LEU A 227 5.84 -7.89 -22.02
CA LEU A 227 5.42 -7.69 -20.64
C LEU A 227 6.55 -8.15 -19.72
N ASP A 228 7.22 -7.19 -19.06
CA ASP A 228 8.13 -7.46 -17.95
C ASP A 228 7.29 -7.78 -16.70
N LEU A 229 7.33 -9.04 -16.27
CA LEU A 229 6.55 -9.55 -15.13
C LEU A 229 7.45 -9.69 -13.91
N VAL A 230 7.28 -8.82 -12.92
CA VAL A 230 8.12 -8.75 -11.73
C VAL A 230 7.30 -9.11 -10.49
N GLY A 231 7.72 -10.12 -9.74
CA GLY A 231 7.05 -10.53 -8.51
C GLY A 231 7.21 -12.01 -8.20
N PHE A 232 6.36 -12.52 -7.34
CA PHE A 232 6.33 -13.93 -6.96
C PHE A 232 4.92 -14.50 -7.07
N PHE A 233 4.85 -15.80 -7.31
CA PHE A 233 3.58 -16.51 -7.41
C PHE A 233 2.95 -16.67 -6.02
N GLU A 234 1.72 -16.22 -5.87
CA GLU A 234 0.86 -16.52 -4.72
C GLU A 234 -0.24 -17.51 -5.12
N ASP A 235 -0.63 -17.55 -6.39
CA ASP A 235 -1.54 -18.51 -7.00
C ASP A 235 -0.83 -19.31 -8.12
N GLU A 236 -1.53 -20.30 -8.68
CA GLU A 236 -0.98 -21.26 -9.67
C GLU A 236 -0.95 -20.68 -11.10
N TYR A 237 -0.02 -19.76 -11.36
CA TYR A 237 0.15 -19.13 -12.68
C TYR A 237 1.46 -19.53 -13.39
N LYS A 238 2.29 -20.37 -12.79
CA LYS A 238 3.63 -20.68 -13.31
C LYS A 238 3.60 -21.23 -14.74
N ASP A 239 2.73 -22.20 -15.00
CA ASP A 239 2.64 -22.86 -16.31
C ASP A 239 2.21 -21.88 -17.40
N GLN A 240 1.28 -20.97 -17.09
CA GLN A 240 0.85 -19.92 -18.02
C GLN A 240 1.97 -18.91 -18.30
N VAL A 241 2.77 -18.55 -17.31
CA VAL A 241 3.92 -17.66 -17.49
C VAL A 241 4.96 -18.33 -18.39
N GLU A 242 5.29 -19.59 -18.15
CA GLU A 242 6.24 -20.35 -19.00
C GLU A 242 5.75 -20.47 -20.45
N GLU A 243 4.44 -20.61 -20.67
CA GLU A 243 3.85 -20.60 -22.01
C GLU A 243 4.02 -19.23 -22.69
N LEU A 244 3.69 -18.14 -21.98
CA LEU A 244 3.79 -16.77 -22.49
C LEU A 244 5.26 -16.35 -22.77
N GLU A 245 6.21 -16.85 -21.97
CA GLU A 245 7.64 -16.68 -22.23
C GLU A 245 8.07 -17.39 -23.52
N LYS A 246 7.58 -18.62 -23.77
CA LYS A 246 7.83 -19.35 -25.02
C LYS A 246 7.25 -18.64 -26.25
N LEU A 247 6.13 -17.93 -26.09
CA LEU A 247 5.54 -17.06 -27.11
C LEU A 247 6.34 -15.76 -27.33
N GLY A 248 7.31 -15.45 -26.48
CA GLY A 248 8.16 -14.27 -26.57
C GLY A 248 7.46 -12.95 -26.20
N ILE A 249 6.34 -13.00 -25.47
CA ILE A 249 5.57 -11.80 -25.08
C ILE A 249 5.65 -11.48 -23.58
N VAL A 250 6.20 -12.38 -22.77
CA VAL A 250 6.46 -12.17 -21.34
C VAL A 250 7.93 -12.41 -21.06
N LYS A 251 8.47 -11.65 -20.13
CA LYS A 251 9.76 -11.88 -19.50
C LYS A 251 9.57 -11.88 -18.00
N PHE A 252 9.68 -13.05 -17.38
CA PHE A 252 9.53 -13.20 -15.94
C PHE A 252 10.85 -12.96 -15.21
N HIS A 253 10.84 -12.05 -14.23
CA HIS A 253 12.04 -11.63 -13.50
C HIS A 253 12.08 -12.14 -12.04
N GLY A 254 11.04 -12.83 -11.59
CA GLY A 254 10.93 -13.21 -10.18
C GLY A 254 10.78 -12.01 -9.25
N PHE A 255 10.93 -12.25 -7.94
CA PHE A 255 10.91 -11.18 -6.95
C PHE A 255 12.17 -10.33 -7.04
N GLN A 256 11.99 -9.02 -7.06
CA GLN A 256 13.06 -8.04 -7.06
C GLN A 256 12.93 -7.12 -5.84
N SER A 257 14.00 -6.96 -5.09
CA SER A 257 14.02 -6.08 -3.91
C SER A 257 14.11 -4.59 -4.27
N ASP A 258 14.67 -4.28 -5.44
CA ASP A 258 14.74 -2.92 -6.00
C ASP A 258 13.99 -2.87 -7.34
N PRO A 259 12.83 -2.22 -7.40
CA PRO A 259 12.03 -2.11 -8.64
C PRO A 259 12.51 -1.01 -9.59
N ARG A 260 13.39 -0.10 -9.15
CA ARG A 260 13.79 1.10 -9.90
C ARG A 260 14.38 0.82 -11.29
N PRO A 261 15.19 -0.22 -11.50
CA PRO A 261 15.67 -0.55 -12.84
C PRO A 261 14.53 -0.86 -13.83
N PHE A 262 13.44 -1.48 -13.36
CA PHE A 262 12.29 -1.80 -14.19
C PHE A 262 11.47 -0.57 -14.53
N TYR A 263 11.29 0.36 -13.57
CA TYR A 263 10.66 1.65 -13.88
C TYR A 263 11.47 2.46 -14.88
N SER A 264 12.80 2.35 -14.88
CA SER A 264 13.65 3.10 -15.83
C SER A 264 13.55 2.56 -17.26
N SER A 265 13.31 1.27 -17.43
CA SER A 265 13.32 0.60 -18.73
C SER A 265 11.95 0.41 -19.37
N CYS A 266 10.85 0.48 -18.61
CA CYS A 266 9.51 0.28 -19.17
C CYS A 266 8.92 1.53 -19.81
N ASP A 267 8.01 1.31 -20.78
CA ASP A 267 7.25 2.36 -21.45
C ASP A 267 5.96 2.71 -20.72
N ALA A 268 5.29 1.73 -20.13
CA ALA A 268 4.08 1.93 -19.33
C ALA A 268 3.94 0.85 -18.25
N ILE A 269 3.22 1.18 -17.18
CA ILE A 269 2.91 0.24 -16.10
C ILE A 269 1.47 -0.20 -16.23
N VAL A 270 1.23 -1.51 -16.07
CA VAL A 270 -0.10 -2.10 -16.09
C VAL A 270 -0.37 -2.84 -14.77
N LEU A 271 -1.44 -2.44 -14.05
CA LEU A 271 -1.83 -3.05 -12.77
C LEU A 271 -3.35 -3.15 -12.68
N PRO A 272 -3.99 -4.20 -13.22
CA PRO A 272 -5.45 -4.34 -13.27
C PRO A 272 -6.04 -4.96 -12.00
N SER A 273 -5.59 -4.51 -10.83
CA SER A 273 -5.99 -5.04 -9.52
C SER A 273 -7.49 -4.93 -9.26
N TYR A 274 -8.04 -5.88 -8.50
CA TYR A 274 -9.44 -5.84 -8.06
C TYR A 274 -9.63 -5.05 -6.77
N HIS A 275 -8.59 -4.96 -5.93
CA HIS A 275 -8.62 -4.29 -4.63
C HIS A 275 -7.25 -3.75 -4.26
N GLU A 276 -7.20 -2.49 -3.84
CA GLU A 276 -6.01 -1.86 -3.27
C GLU A 276 -6.38 -0.98 -2.07
N GLY A 277 -5.43 -0.75 -1.16
CA GLY A 277 -5.52 0.33 -0.18
C GLY A 277 -5.12 1.65 -0.84
N MET A 278 -3.83 1.76 -1.14
CA MET A 278 -3.21 2.68 -2.09
C MET A 278 -2.09 1.91 -2.78
N SER A 279 -2.08 1.91 -4.11
CA SER A 279 -1.07 1.16 -4.87
C SER A 279 0.25 1.92 -4.93
N ASN A 280 1.22 1.49 -4.13
CA ASN A 280 2.57 2.09 -4.16
C ASN A 280 3.25 1.92 -5.53
N VAL A 281 3.03 0.79 -6.21
CA VAL A 281 3.57 0.53 -7.56
C VAL A 281 3.13 1.62 -8.55
N LEU A 282 1.87 2.05 -8.47
CA LEU A 282 1.37 3.14 -9.32
C LEU A 282 1.99 4.49 -8.92
N LEU A 283 2.11 4.77 -7.62
CA LEU A 283 2.75 6.01 -7.15
C LEU A 283 4.23 6.05 -7.55
N GLU A 284 4.97 4.95 -7.40
CA GLU A 284 6.37 4.80 -7.80
C GLU A 284 6.55 5.00 -9.30
N GLY A 285 5.72 4.35 -10.10
CA GLY A 285 5.75 4.47 -11.54
C GLY A 285 5.41 5.86 -12.05
N ALA A 286 4.34 6.48 -11.55
CA ALA A 286 3.99 7.86 -11.88
C ALA A 286 5.09 8.83 -11.45
N SER A 287 5.70 8.60 -10.26
CA SER A 287 6.80 9.42 -9.75
C SER A 287 8.02 9.39 -10.66
N THR A 288 8.32 8.22 -11.24
CA THR A 288 9.43 8.06 -12.20
C THR A 288 9.09 8.52 -13.62
N GLY A 289 7.88 9.04 -13.86
CA GLY A 289 7.45 9.56 -15.15
C GLY A 289 6.95 8.49 -16.11
N ARG A 290 6.34 7.42 -15.61
CA ARG A 290 5.74 6.35 -16.45
C ARG A 290 4.22 6.49 -16.52
N PRO A 291 3.64 6.43 -17.73
CA PRO A 291 2.20 6.32 -17.90
C PRO A 291 1.66 5.06 -17.22
N LEU A 292 0.43 5.13 -16.74
CA LEU A 292 -0.19 4.06 -15.96
C LEU A 292 -1.43 3.51 -16.67
N ILE A 293 -1.65 2.20 -16.59
CA ILE A 293 -2.91 1.54 -16.94
C ILE A 293 -3.36 0.75 -15.71
N THR A 294 -4.52 1.07 -15.16
CA THR A 294 -4.98 0.43 -13.93
C THR A 294 -6.49 0.41 -13.81
N SER A 295 -7.01 -0.43 -12.94
CA SER A 295 -8.45 -0.54 -12.70
C SER A 295 -9.04 0.73 -12.06
N HIS A 296 -10.26 1.07 -12.46
CA HIS A 296 -11.06 2.14 -11.86
C HIS A 296 -11.64 1.69 -10.52
N ILE A 297 -10.78 1.56 -9.53
CA ILE A 297 -11.08 1.17 -8.16
C ILE A 297 -10.40 2.10 -7.15
N PRO A 298 -10.93 2.20 -5.91
CA PRO A 298 -10.25 2.89 -4.82
C PRO A 298 -8.84 2.33 -4.58
N GLY A 299 -7.88 3.21 -4.37
CA GLY A 299 -6.47 2.86 -4.19
C GLY A 299 -5.66 2.73 -5.49
N CYS A 300 -6.32 2.73 -6.65
CA CYS A 300 -5.69 2.79 -7.97
C CYS A 300 -6.04 4.10 -8.70
N GLN A 301 -7.33 4.43 -8.77
CA GLN A 301 -7.82 5.59 -9.52
C GLN A 301 -7.25 6.92 -9.02
N GLU A 302 -6.89 7.01 -7.75
CA GLU A 302 -6.30 8.23 -7.19
C GLU A 302 -4.92 8.54 -7.77
N ALA A 303 -4.17 7.52 -8.21
CA ALA A 303 -2.87 7.68 -8.85
C ALA A 303 -2.96 8.18 -10.30
N VAL A 304 -4.13 8.04 -10.95
CA VAL A 304 -4.30 8.28 -12.40
C VAL A 304 -5.26 9.42 -12.66
N GLY A 305 -4.86 10.38 -13.49
CA GLY A 305 -5.78 11.25 -14.22
C GLY A 305 -6.11 10.58 -15.55
N ASP A 306 -7.35 10.07 -15.69
CA ASP A 306 -7.74 9.30 -16.87
C ASP A 306 -7.50 10.10 -18.17
N LYS A 307 -6.85 9.46 -19.15
CA LYS A 307 -6.39 10.04 -20.44
C LYS A 307 -5.37 11.18 -20.32
N VAL A 308 -4.94 11.55 -19.11
CA VAL A 308 -3.97 12.62 -18.85
C VAL A 308 -2.64 12.06 -18.36
N THR A 309 -2.68 11.15 -17.38
CA THR A 309 -1.48 10.51 -16.82
C THR A 309 -1.44 9.00 -17.07
N GLY A 310 -2.46 8.47 -17.74
CA GLY A 310 -2.65 7.05 -18.02
C GLY A 310 -4.10 6.75 -18.34
N TYR A 311 -4.47 5.48 -18.23
CA TYR A 311 -5.81 5.00 -18.49
C TYR A 311 -6.40 4.26 -17.31
N LEU A 312 -7.71 4.49 -17.06
CA LEU A 312 -8.51 3.70 -16.14
C LEU A 312 -9.30 2.63 -16.91
N THR A 313 -9.32 1.41 -16.38
CA THR A 313 -10.04 0.27 -16.96
C THR A 313 -11.14 -0.22 -16.02
N GLU A 314 -12.16 -0.83 -16.57
CA GLU A 314 -13.16 -1.54 -15.79
C GLU A 314 -12.53 -2.75 -15.11
N VAL A 315 -12.83 -2.95 -13.82
CA VAL A 315 -12.33 -4.09 -13.05
C VAL A 315 -12.89 -5.40 -13.58
N LYS A 316 -12.05 -6.42 -13.75
CA LYS A 316 -12.42 -7.74 -14.28
C LYS A 316 -12.94 -7.70 -15.72
N ASN A 317 -12.47 -6.76 -16.50
CA ASN A 317 -12.83 -6.62 -17.90
C ASN A 317 -11.57 -6.66 -18.78
N SER A 318 -11.29 -7.85 -19.32
CA SER A 318 -10.12 -8.08 -20.22
C SER A 318 -10.24 -7.35 -21.55
N ASP A 319 -11.48 -7.10 -22.03
CA ASP A 319 -11.70 -6.39 -23.29
C ASP A 319 -11.32 -4.91 -23.14
N ASP A 320 -11.76 -4.27 -22.05
CA ASP A 320 -11.42 -2.87 -21.78
C ASP A 320 -9.92 -2.73 -21.48
N LEU A 321 -9.32 -3.66 -20.72
CA LEU A 321 -7.88 -3.65 -20.47
C LEU A 321 -7.07 -3.78 -21.79
N TYR A 322 -7.48 -4.70 -22.67
CA TYR A 322 -6.86 -4.86 -23.97
C TYR A 322 -6.93 -3.56 -24.79
N GLU A 323 -8.10 -2.92 -24.88
CA GLU A 323 -8.25 -1.66 -25.62
C GLU A 323 -7.33 -0.57 -25.06
N LYS A 324 -7.26 -0.39 -23.74
CA LYS A 324 -6.38 0.61 -23.10
C LYS A 324 -4.90 0.30 -23.30
N MET A 325 -4.51 -0.99 -23.27
CA MET A 325 -3.13 -1.39 -23.59
C MET A 325 -2.81 -1.11 -25.06
N LYS A 326 -3.73 -1.36 -25.98
CA LYS A 326 -3.59 -1.08 -27.40
C LYS A 326 -3.51 0.42 -27.67
N ASP A 327 -4.39 1.21 -27.06
CA ASP A 327 -4.34 2.67 -27.13
C ASP A 327 -2.97 3.21 -26.70
N MET A 328 -2.41 2.68 -25.60
CA MET A 328 -1.10 3.08 -25.08
C MET A 328 0.05 2.73 -26.04
N LEU A 329 0.00 1.55 -26.67
CA LEU A 329 0.96 1.12 -27.69
C LEU A 329 0.98 2.09 -28.89
N HIS A 330 -0.20 2.54 -29.32
CA HIS A 330 -0.36 3.39 -30.51
C HIS A 330 -0.05 4.87 -30.27
N LEU A 331 0.11 5.33 -29.02
CA LEU A 331 0.65 6.66 -28.76
C LEU A 331 2.09 6.76 -29.25
N ASN A 332 2.50 7.91 -29.75
CA ASN A 332 3.92 8.14 -30.04
C ASN A 332 4.70 8.41 -28.73
N SER A 333 6.03 8.30 -28.80
CA SER A 333 6.91 8.45 -27.63
C SER A 333 6.72 9.80 -26.91
N SER A 334 6.54 10.90 -27.64
CA SER A 334 6.31 12.24 -27.05
C SER A 334 5.00 12.33 -26.29
N GLN A 335 3.94 11.68 -26.77
CA GLN A 335 2.65 11.63 -26.07
C GLN A 335 2.76 10.84 -24.77
N ARG A 336 3.44 9.70 -24.78
CA ARG A 336 3.68 8.89 -23.58
C ARG A 336 4.58 9.61 -22.58
N GLU A 337 5.63 10.27 -23.05
CA GLU A 337 6.51 11.09 -22.21
C GLU A 337 5.74 12.23 -21.53
N GLU A 338 4.89 12.95 -22.27
CA GLU A 338 4.07 14.02 -21.71
C GLU A 338 3.09 13.46 -20.66
N MET A 339 2.44 12.33 -20.94
CA MET A 339 1.56 11.64 -19.99
C MET A 339 2.31 11.26 -18.71
N GLY A 340 3.55 10.79 -18.82
CA GLY A 340 4.43 10.48 -17.70
C GLY A 340 4.83 11.74 -16.90
N LYS A 341 5.15 12.87 -17.55
CA LYS A 341 5.44 14.15 -16.89
C LYS A 341 4.25 14.67 -16.09
N GLN A 342 3.04 14.57 -16.64
CA GLN A 342 1.81 14.92 -15.93
C GLN A 342 1.60 14.00 -14.72
N GLY A 343 1.92 12.70 -14.85
CA GLY A 343 1.91 11.73 -13.74
C GLY A 343 2.87 12.17 -12.62
N ARG A 344 4.11 12.53 -12.95
CA ARG A 344 5.09 13.05 -11.99
C ARG A 344 4.58 14.32 -11.29
N SER A 345 4.06 15.27 -12.03
CA SER A 345 3.51 16.51 -11.47
C SER A 345 2.35 16.26 -10.50
N LYS A 346 1.50 15.25 -10.78
CA LYS A 346 0.46 14.81 -9.86
C LYS A 346 1.05 14.24 -8.57
N MET A 347 2.11 13.43 -8.64
CA MET A 347 2.78 12.88 -7.46
C MET A 347 3.39 13.98 -6.58
N GLU A 348 4.02 14.97 -7.17
CA GLU A 348 4.59 16.12 -6.46
C GLU A 348 3.53 16.95 -5.72
N ARG A 349 2.37 17.12 -6.34
CA ARG A 349 1.29 17.94 -5.78
C ARG A 349 0.48 17.23 -4.69
N GLU A 350 0.23 15.92 -4.85
CA GLU A 350 -0.79 15.22 -4.07
C GLU A 350 -0.20 14.11 -3.19
N PHE A 351 0.94 13.54 -3.54
CA PHE A 351 1.46 12.31 -2.92
C PHE A 351 2.86 12.46 -2.32
N ASP A 352 3.41 13.68 -2.20
CA ASP A 352 4.74 13.87 -1.60
C ASP A 352 4.76 13.30 -0.18
N LYS A 353 5.66 12.34 0.04
CA LYS A 353 5.90 11.71 1.36
C LYS A 353 6.12 12.73 2.46
N LYS A 354 6.85 13.82 2.17
CA LYS A 354 7.14 14.86 3.16
C LYS A 354 5.87 15.57 3.64
N GLN A 355 4.92 15.77 2.72
CA GLN A 355 3.61 16.35 3.04
C GLN A 355 2.76 15.35 3.84
N VAL A 356 2.63 14.11 3.37
CA VAL A 356 1.84 13.06 4.07
C VAL A 356 2.36 12.80 5.49
N VAL A 357 3.69 12.83 5.69
CA VAL A 357 4.29 12.71 7.02
C VAL A 357 3.89 13.88 7.92
N ARG A 358 3.95 15.14 7.42
CA ARG A 358 3.51 16.31 8.19
C ARG A 358 2.04 16.22 8.57
N GLU A 359 1.16 15.96 7.60
CA GLU A 359 -0.28 15.80 7.84
C GLU A 359 -0.58 14.70 8.86
N THR A 360 0.19 13.60 8.82
CA THR A 360 0.04 12.51 9.79
C THR A 360 0.44 12.99 11.19
N ILE A 361 1.57 13.66 11.35
CA ILE A 361 2.06 14.15 12.65
C ILE A 361 1.08 15.18 13.24
N ASP A 362 0.60 16.12 12.44
CA ASP A 362 -0.37 17.13 12.86
C ASP A 362 -1.67 16.48 13.35
N ALA A 363 -2.16 15.45 12.66
CA ALA A 363 -3.36 14.74 13.05
C ALA A 363 -3.18 13.83 14.28
N LEU A 364 -1.95 13.43 14.62
CA LEU A 364 -1.67 12.70 15.87
C LEU A 364 -1.89 13.56 17.11
N ARG A 365 -1.82 14.90 17.01
CA ARG A 365 -1.98 15.86 18.11
C ARG A 365 -1.06 15.53 19.29
N LEU A 366 0.22 15.33 19.01
CA LEU A 366 1.28 15.02 19.98
C LEU A 366 1.63 16.21 20.86
#